data_72f80f0214dcfb6a59cee60b43e44010
#
_entry.id   72f80f0214dcfb6a59cee60b43e44010
#
_cell.length_a   1.000
_cell.length_b   1.000
_cell.length_c   1.000
_cell.angle_alpha   90.00
_cell.angle_beta   90.00
_cell.angle_gamma   90.00
#
_symmetry.space_group_name_H-M   'P 1'
#
loop_
_entity.id
_entity.type
_entity.pdbx_description
1 polymer ?
#
loop_
_entity_poly.entity_id
_entity_poly.type
_entity_poly.pdbx_seq_one_letter_code
_entity_poly.pdbx_strand_id
1 'polypeptide(L)'
;SWLEFDKRCLSEAKDKTIPLFERIKFLSITASNLDEFFMVRVASLKDQVHAGYKKKDIAGMSSEEQLKEISSQTHELVRVQYSAFNRSVLPALEKVGLHLVAEHEDLTVKQAEFVDRYFEDNVYPVLTPMAMDSSRPFPLIRNKTLNIGALIAKKSNKKHAKELEFATV
;
A
#
# COMPACT_ATOMS: atom_id res chain seq x y z
N SER A 1 -15.85 -17.21 2.17
CA SER A 1 -15.40 -16.22 1.18
C SER A 1 -13.90 -15.95 1.33
N TRP A 2 -13.25 -15.29 0.35
CA TRP A 2 -11.83 -14.93 0.41
C TRP A 2 -11.50 -14.08 1.63
N LEU A 3 -12.29 -13.04 1.86
CA LEU A 3 -12.09 -12.17 3.03
C LEU A 3 -12.26 -12.90 4.36
N GLU A 4 -13.13 -13.88 4.44
CA GLU A 4 -13.24 -14.72 5.65
C GLU A 4 -12.01 -15.59 5.88
N PHE A 5 -11.36 -16.06 4.81
CA PHE A 5 -10.08 -16.75 4.91
C PHE A 5 -9.00 -15.81 5.43
N ASP A 6 -8.92 -14.59 4.91
CA ASP A 6 -7.95 -13.58 5.37
C ASP A 6 -8.17 -13.19 6.84
N LYS A 7 -9.42 -13.09 7.29
CA LYS A 7 -9.71 -12.87 8.72
C LYS A 7 -9.16 -14.00 9.60
N ARG A 8 -9.17 -15.25 9.12
CA ARG A 8 -8.54 -16.38 9.84
C ARG A 8 -7.02 -16.27 9.84
N CYS A 9 -6.38 -15.96 8.73
CA CYS A 9 -4.94 -15.70 8.67
C CYS A 9 -4.56 -14.59 9.65
N LEU A 10 -5.34 -13.52 9.70
CA LEU A 10 -5.11 -12.40 10.61
C LEU A 10 -5.34 -12.80 12.08
N SER A 11 -6.22 -13.74 12.38
CA SER A 11 -6.40 -14.25 13.74
C SER A 11 -5.14 -14.95 14.26
N GLU A 12 -4.44 -15.71 13.43
CA GLU A 12 -3.15 -16.34 13.76
C GLU A 12 -2.08 -15.27 14.06
N ALA A 13 -2.04 -14.19 13.27
CA ALA A 13 -1.13 -13.08 13.53
C ALA A 13 -1.36 -12.39 14.88
N LYS A 14 -2.58 -12.43 15.40
CA LYS A 14 -2.98 -11.83 16.70
C LYS A 14 -2.72 -12.75 17.88
N ASP A 15 -2.66 -14.04 17.66
CA ASP A 15 -2.47 -15.02 18.73
C ASP A 15 -1.02 -14.94 19.26
N LYS A 16 -0.90 -14.57 20.52
CA LYS A 16 0.39 -14.43 21.19
C LYS A 16 1.06 -15.77 21.56
N THR A 17 0.35 -16.89 21.43
CA THR A 17 0.93 -18.24 21.62
C THR A 17 1.75 -18.68 20.41
N ILE A 18 1.51 -18.05 19.25
CA ILE A 18 2.27 -18.29 18.04
C ILE A 18 3.62 -17.54 18.09
N PRO A 19 4.72 -18.15 17.65
CA PRO A 19 6.04 -17.51 17.62
C PRO A 19 6.02 -16.19 16.85
N LEU A 20 6.75 -15.16 17.33
CA LEU A 20 6.71 -13.81 16.82
C LEU A 20 6.90 -13.71 15.30
N PHE A 21 7.90 -14.42 14.75
CA PHE A 21 8.18 -14.39 13.32
C PHE A 21 7.11 -15.10 12.48
N GLU A 22 6.46 -16.12 13.01
CA GLU A 22 5.30 -16.74 12.35
C GLU A 22 4.11 -15.78 12.30
N ARG A 23 3.89 -15.00 13.36
CA ARG A 23 2.87 -13.94 13.37
C ARG A 23 3.12 -12.88 12.30
N ILE A 24 4.39 -12.50 12.07
CA ILE A 24 4.77 -11.58 10.98
C ILE A 24 4.46 -12.21 9.62
N LYS A 25 4.75 -13.49 9.43
CA LYS A 25 4.39 -14.21 8.19
C LYS A 25 2.89 -14.20 7.94
N PHE A 26 2.06 -14.42 8.96
CA PHE A 26 0.61 -14.35 8.80
C PHE A 26 0.11 -12.94 8.44
N LEU A 27 0.72 -11.87 8.97
CA LEU A 27 0.45 -10.50 8.52
C LEU A 27 0.81 -10.31 7.04
N SER A 28 1.96 -10.81 6.62
CA SER A 28 2.42 -10.76 5.23
C SER A 28 1.51 -11.56 4.29
N ILE A 29 1.08 -12.75 4.70
CA ILE A 29 0.12 -13.59 3.96
C ILE A 29 -1.20 -12.85 3.78
N THR A 30 -1.74 -12.25 4.85
CA THR A 30 -2.97 -11.46 4.80
C THR A 30 -2.84 -10.31 3.78
N ALA A 31 -1.72 -9.58 3.80
CA ALA A 31 -1.47 -8.49 2.86
C ALA A 31 -1.38 -8.99 1.41
N SER A 32 -0.66 -10.08 1.17
CA SER A 32 -0.49 -10.65 -0.17
C SER A 32 -1.79 -11.20 -0.75
N ASN A 33 -2.59 -11.87 0.08
CA ASN A 33 -3.91 -12.37 -0.33
C ASN A 33 -4.86 -11.22 -0.67
N LEU A 34 -4.79 -10.13 0.08
CA LEU A 34 -5.61 -8.95 -0.18
C LEU A 34 -5.23 -8.28 -1.50
N ASP A 35 -3.93 -8.16 -1.80
CA ASP A 35 -3.46 -7.66 -3.09
C ASP A 35 -4.00 -8.51 -4.26
N GLU A 36 -3.89 -9.82 -4.16
CA GLU A 36 -4.38 -10.74 -5.20
C GLU A 36 -5.91 -10.66 -5.34
N PHE A 37 -6.63 -10.57 -4.22
CA PHE A 37 -8.07 -10.39 -4.22
C PHE A 37 -8.48 -9.12 -4.97
N PHE A 38 -7.77 -8.01 -4.78
CA PHE A 38 -8.04 -6.76 -5.49
C PHE A 38 -7.70 -6.87 -6.98
N MET A 39 -6.55 -7.47 -7.33
CA MET A 39 -6.13 -7.62 -8.73
C MET A 39 -7.07 -8.51 -9.54
N VAL A 40 -7.68 -9.50 -8.92
CA VAL A 40 -8.50 -10.51 -9.63
C VAL A 40 -9.99 -10.22 -9.41
N ARG A 41 -10.47 -10.32 -8.18
CA ARG A 41 -11.91 -10.28 -7.89
C ARG A 41 -12.48 -8.87 -7.98
N VAL A 42 -11.82 -7.90 -7.34
CA VAL A 42 -12.31 -6.51 -7.33
C VAL A 42 -12.20 -5.89 -8.72
N ALA A 43 -11.12 -6.15 -9.45
CA ALA A 43 -10.96 -5.70 -10.83
C ALA A 43 -12.11 -6.22 -11.70
N SER A 44 -12.40 -7.53 -11.67
CA SER A 44 -13.51 -8.15 -12.42
C SER A 44 -14.87 -7.54 -12.06
N LEU A 45 -15.14 -7.25 -10.78
CA LEU A 45 -16.38 -6.60 -10.37
C LEU A 45 -16.48 -5.15 -10.89
N LYS A 46 -15.37 -4.41 -10.92
CA LYS A 46 -15.32 -3.06 -11.50
C LYS A 46 -15.60 -3.08 -13.00
N ASP A 47 -15.02 -4.05 -13.72
CA ASP A 47 -15.29 -4.23 -15.15
C ASP A 47 -16.76 -4.53 -15.42
N GLN A 48 -17.40 -5.35 -14.59
CA GLN A 48 -18.83 -5.64 -14.67
C GLN A 48 -19.67 -4.37 -14.47
N VAL A 49 -19.31 -3.53 -13.50
CA VAL A 49 -20.00 -2.24 -13.26
C VAL A 49 -19.83 -1.31 -14.46
N HIS A 50 -18.61 -1.16 -15.00
CA HIS A 50 -18.34 -0.34 -16.18
C HIS A 50 -19.09 -0.84 -17.41
N ALA A 51 -19.26 -2.16 -17.57
CA ALA A 51 -20.03 -2.77 -18.65
C ALA A 51 -21.56 -2.70 -18.44
N GLY A 52 -22.03 -2.12 -17.34
CA GLY A 52 -23.46 -2.04 -17.02
C GLY A 52 -24.11 -3.40 -16.70
N TYR A 53 -23.33 -4.38 -16.28
CA TYR A 53 -23.82 -5.73 -15.95
C TYR A 53 -24.68 -5.71 -14.69
N LYS A 54 -25.96 -6.13 -14.84
CA LYS A 54 -26.98 -6.02 -13.76
C LYS A 54 -27.41 -7.36 -13.16
N LYS A 55 -26.86 -8.47 -13.65
CA LYS A 55 -27.22 -9.79 -13.11
C LYS A 55 -26.68 -9.93 -11.69
N LYS A 56 -27.53 -10.38 -10.78
CA LYS A 56 -27.16 -10.68 -9.41
C LYS A 56 -26.44 -12.03 -9.31
N ASP A 57 -25.55 -12.13 -8.33
CA ASP A 57 -24.87 -13.38 -8.00
C ASP A 57 -25.81 -14.37 -7.25
N ILE A 58 -25.25 -15.51 -6.85
CA ILE A 58 -25.98 -16.53 -6.08
C ILE A 58 -26.45 -16.08 -4.69
N ALA A 59 -25.81 -15.02 -4.15
CA ALA A 59 -26.21 -14.39 -2.88
C ALA A 59 -27.24 -13.26 -3.09
N GLY A 60 -27.67 -13.01 -4.33
CA GLY A 60 -28.63 -11.97 -4.67
C GLY A 60 -28.04 -10.55 -4.73
N MET A 61 -26.71 -10.40 -4.79
CA MET A 61 -26.03 -9.11 -4.82
C MET A 61 -25.63 -8.72 -6.25
N SER A 62 -25.83 -7.45 -6.59
CA SER A 62 -25.24 -6.84 -7.80
C SER A 62 -23.74 -6.63 -7.63
N SER A 63 -23.02 -6.37 -8.73
CA SER A 63 -21.57 -6.08 -8.67
C SER A 63 -21.26 -4.80 -7.86
N GLU A 64 -22.13 -3.79 -7.92
CA GLU A 64 -22.02 -2.57 -7.11
C GLU A 64 -22.21 -2.85 -5.61
N GLU A 65 -23.24 -3.65 -5.26
CA GLU A 65 -23.49 -4.04 -3.88
C GLU A 65 -22.33 -4.86 -3.32
N GLN A 66 -21.75 -5.78 -4.12
CA GLN A 66 -20.57 -6.53 -3.73
C GLN A 66 -19.36 -5.62 -3.50
N LEU A 67 -19.07 -4.65 -4.38
CA LEU A 67 -17.98 -3.70 -4.21
C LEU A 67 -18.13 -2.86 -2.93
N LYS A 68 -19.34 -2.43 -2.61
CA LYS A 68 -19.61 -1.68 -1.37
C LYS A 68 -19.34 -2.53 -0.13
N GLU A 69 -19.80 -3.77 -0.12
CA GLU A 69 -19.57 -4.70 1.00
C GLU A 69 -18.08 -5.04 1.13
N ILE A 70 -17.38 -5.33 0.03
CA ILE A 70 -15.94 -5.55 -0.01
C ILE A 70 -15.19 -4.35 0.57
N SER A 71 -15.54 -3.12 0.17
CA SER A 71 -14.91 -1.91 0.69
C SER A 71 -15.04 -1.82 2.20
N SER A 72 -16.22 -2.05 2.75
CA SER A 72 -16.45 -2.03 4.19
C SER A 72 -15.61 -3.08 4.93
N GLN A 73 -15.64 -4.33 4.45
CA GLN A 73 -14.93 -5.43 5.10
C GLN A 73 -13.41 -5.30 4.99
N THR A 74 -12.89 -4.78 3.87
CA THR A 74 -11.45 -4.61 3.70
C THR A 74 -10.89 -3.47 4.54
N HIS A 75 -11.61 -2.36 4.69
CA HIS A 75 -11.19 -1.30 5.61
C HIS A 75 -11.09 -1.80 7.06
N GLU A 76 -12.04 -2.59 7.51
CA GLU A 76 -11.99 -3.19 8.84
C GLU A 76 -10.84 -4.20 8.98
N LEU A 77 -10.63 -5.07 7.99
CA LEU A 77 -9.53 -6.04 7.97
C LEU A 77 -8.17 -5.33 8.08
N VAL A 78 -7.94 -4.30 7.25
CA VAL A 78 -6.70 -3.52 7.24
C VAL A 78 -6.51 -2.77 8.57
N ARG A 79 -7.57 -2.17 9.12
CA ARG A 79 -7.52 -1.52 10.44
C ARG A 79 -7.05 -2.50 11.53
N VAL A 80 -7.58 -3.71 11.54
CA VAL A 80 -7.19 -4.76 12.50
C VAL A 80 -5.77 -5.24 12.24
N GLN A 81 -5.36 -5.41 10.98
CA GLN A 81 -4.01 -5.81 10.57
C GLN A 81 -2.95 -4.81 11.07
N TYR A 82 -3.13 -3.53 10.79
CA TYR A 82 -2.20 -2.50 11.27
C TYR A 82 -2.23 -2.31 12.78
N SER A 83 -3.38 -2.50 13.42
CA SER A 83 -3.46 -2.51 14.88
C SER A 83 -2.64 -3.67 15.49
N ALA A 84 -2.72 -4.87 14.90
CA ALA A 84 -1.93 -6.02 15.33
C ALA A 84 -0.43 -5.78 15.11
N PHE A 85 -0.05 -5.22 13.97
CA PHE A 85 1.34 -4.87 13.67
C PHE A 85 1.89 -3.83 14.63
N ASN A 86 1.26 -2.64 14.69
CA ASN A 86 1.79 -1.51 15.44
C ASN A 86 1.73 -1.69 16.96
N ARG A 87 0.67 -2.32 17.49
CA ARG A 87 0.46 -2.41 18.94
C ARG A 87 0.93 -3.71 19.57
N SER A 88 1.22 -4.73 18.77
CA SER A 88 1.61 -6.03 19.30
C SER A 88 2.93 -6.53 18.72
N VAL A 89 3.09 -6.52 17.39
CA VAL A 89 4.27 -7.09 16.73
C VAL A 89 5.48 -6.16 16.85
N LEU A 90 5.35 -4.88 16.53
CA LEU A 90 6.46 -3.92 16.65
C LEU A 90 7.04 -3.86 18.08
N PRO A 91 6.23 -3.70 19.14
CA PRO A 91 6.77 -3.73 20.50
C PRO A 91 7.40 -5.08 20.91
N ALA A 92 6.96 -6.18 20.29
CA ALA A 92 7.57 -7.48 20.54
C ALA A 92 8.91 -7.64 19.81
N LEU A 93 9.08 -7.05 18.63
CA LEU A 93 10.36 -6.99 17.91
C LEU A 93 11.40 -6.20 18.69
N GLU A 94 11.03 -5.05 19.26
CA GLU A 94 11.89 -4.26 20.13
C GLU A 94 12.44 -5.09 21.30
N LYS A 95 11.60 -5.91 21.94
CA LYS A 95 11.99 -6.74 23.07
C LYS A 95 13.00 -7.84 22.71
N VAL A 96 13.05 -8.25 21.45
CA VAL A 96 14.04 -9.24 20.96
C VAL A 96 15.23 -8.57 20.25
N GLY A 97 15.38 -7.24 20.39
CA GLY A 97 16.51 -6.47 19.88
C GLY A 97 16.42 -6.11 18.39
N LEU A 98 15.23 -6.18 17.79
CA LEU A 98 14.99 -5.75 16.42
C LEU A 98 14.24 -4.42 16.44
N HIS A 99 14.95 -3.36 16.10
CA HIS A 99 14.40 -2.01 16.00
C HIS A 99 14.10 -1.66 14.54
N LEU A 100 12.86 -1.29 14.26
CA LEU A 100 12.42 -0.80 12.95
C LEU A 100 12.41 0.74 12.98
N VAL A 101 13.41 1.35 12.37
CA VAL A 101 13.50 2.82 12.27
C VAL A 101 12.47 3.32 11.28
N ALA A 102 11.59 4.22 11.71
CA ALA A 102 10.53 4.79 10.89
C ALA A 102 10.92 6.16 10.31
N GLU A 103 11.66 6.96 11.06
CA GLU A 103 12.01 8.33 10.71
C GLU A 103 13.54 8.48 10.60
N HIS A 104 14.01 9.28 9.64
CA HIS A 104 15.45 9.53 9.45
C HIS A 104 16.09 10.18 10.68
N GLU A 105 15.34 11.01 11.40
CA GLU A 105 15.76 11.71 12.62
C GLU A 105 16.03 10.77 13.80
N ASP A 106 15.50 9.55 13.77
CA ASP A 106 15.75 8.53 14.79
C ASP A 106 17.09 7.80 14.59
N LEU A 107 17.78 8.07 13.46
CA LEU A 107 19.07 7.46 13.16
C LEU A 107 20.20 8.16 13.93
N THR A 108 21.19 7.38 14.35
CA THR A 108 22.47 7.95 14.78
C THR A 108 23.21 8.59 13.59
N VAL A 109 24.12 9.54 13.86
CA VAL A 109 24.88 10.23 12.79
C VAL A 109 25.53 9.22 11.81
N LYS A 110 26.16 8.15 12.32
CA LYS A 110 26.78 7.13 11.47
C LYS A 110 25.78 6.34 10.63
N GLN A 111 24.59 6.08 11.16
CA GLN A 111 23.53 5.39 10.42
C GLN A 111 22.96 6.30 9.34
N ALA A 112 22.71 7.58 9.64
CA ALA A 112 22.25 8.56 8.67
C ALA A 112 23.25 8.73 7.51
N GLU A 113 24.55 8.91 7.81
CA GLU A 113 25.62 8.97 6.78
C GLU A 113 25.66 7.71 5.89
N PHE A 114 25.42 6.53 6.46
CA PHE A 114 25.36 5.28 5.71
C PHE A 114 24.13 5.24 4.80
N VAL A 115 22.95 5.57 5.32
CA VAL A 115 21.68 5.53 4.57
C VAL A 115 21.70 6.56 3.45
N ASP A 116 22.19 7.79 3.71
CA ASP A 116 22.28 8.83 2.69
C ASP A 116 23.21 8.43 1.55
N ARG A 117 24.39 7.90 1.87
CA ARG A 117 25.32 7.40 0.86
C ARG A 117 24.73 6.21 0.08
N TYR A 118 24.08 5.28 0.77
CA TYR A 118 23.43 4.14 0.12
C TYR A 118 22.34 4.61 -0.84
N PHE A 119 21.55 5.61 -0.44
CA PHE A 119 20.54 6.21 -1.29
C PHE A 119 21.15 6.83 -2.55
N GLU A 120 22.19 7.67 -2.39
CA GLU A 120 22.86 8.34 -3.52
C GLU A 120 23.49 7.33 -4.50
N ASP A 121 24.15 6.31 -3.99
CA ASP A 121 24.92 5.36 -4.80
C ASP A 121 24.05 4.27 -5.44
N ASN A 122 22.97 3.83 -4.77
CA ASN A 122 22.23 2.63 -5.18
C ASN A 122 20.75 2.87 -5.51
N VAL A 123 20.10 3.84 -4.87
CA VAL A 123 18.66 4.08 -5.06
C VAL A 123 18.44 5.18 -6.07
N TYR A 124 19.04 6.35 -5.87
CA TYR A 124 18.84 7.51 -6.72
C TYR A 124 19.11 7.25 -8.22
N PRO A 125 20.17 6.52 -8.62
CA PRO A 125 20.45 6.27 -10.04
C PRO A 125 19.43 5.41 -10.77
N VAL A 126 18.59 4.65 -10.05
CA VAL A 126 17.55 3.79 -10.65
C VAL A 126 16.16 4.42 -10.65
N LEU A 127 16.02 5.59 -10.02
CA LEU A 127 14.76 6.32 -10.02
C LEU A 127 14.48 6.93 -11.40
N THR A 128 13.25 6.82 -11.85
CA THR A 128 12.78 7.36 -13.14
C THR A 128 11.65 8.36 -12.92
N PRO A 129 11.97 9.62 -12.59
CA PRO A 129 10.95 10.64 -12.42
C PRO A 129 10.24 10.94 -13.75
N MET A 130 8.93 11.00 -13.72
CA MET A 130 8.08 11.31 -14.86
C MET A 130 7.22 12.52 -14.54
N ALA A 131 7.40 13.60 -15.30
CA ALA A 131 6.51 14.76 -15.25
C ALA A 131 5.32 14.54 -16.19
N MET A 132 4.15 14.93 -15.74
CA MET A 132 2.93 14.90 -16.52
C MET A 132 2.62 16.29 -17.08
N ASP A 133 2.37 16.33 -18.38
CA ASP A 133 1.91 17.53 -19.08
C ASP A 133 0.75 17.18 -20.03
N SER A 134 0.26 18.15 -20.76
CA SER A 134 -0.85 17.97 -21.71
C SER A 134 -0.57 16.93 -22.82
N SER A 135 0.68 16.59 -23.06
CA SER A 135 1.13 15.63 -24.08
C SER A 135 1.43 14.23 -23.52
N ARG A 136 1.50 14.11 -22.20
CA ARG A 136 1.84 12.86 -21.50
C ARG A 136 0.73 12.46 -20.53
N PRO A 137 0.00 11.37 -20.82
CA PRO A 137 -1.06 10.89 -19.93
C PRO A 137 -0.49 10.41 -18.60
N PHE A 138 -1.39 10.26 -17.62
CA PHE A 138 -1.03 9.72 -16.31
C PHE A 138 -0.38 8.34 -16.47
N PRO A 139 0.82 8.10 -15.88
CA PRO A 139 1.50 6.83 -16.02
C PRO A 139 0.72 5.70 -15.34
N LEU A 140 0.80 4.51 -15.91
CA LEU A 140 0.25 3.31 -15.29
C LEU A 140 1.10 2.95 -14.07
N ILE A 141 0.57 3.16 -12.89
CA ILE A 141 1.20 2.76 -11.63
C ILE A 141 1.07 1.24 -11.50
N ARG A 142 2.20 0.57 -11.33
CA ARG A 142 2.24 -0.87 -11.14
C ARG A 142 1.76 -1.24 -9.74
N ASN A 143 1.12 -2.40 -9.62
CA ASN A 143 0.75 -2.93 -8.31
C ASN A 143 2.00 -3.23 -7.45
N LYS A 144 1.91 -3.03 -6.15
CA LYS A 144 2.99 -3.25 -5.15
C LYS A 144 4.24 -2.38 -5.37
N THR A 145 4.13 -1.25 -6.08
CA THR A 145 5.22 -0.28 -6.18
C THR A 145 4.98 0.90 -5.24
N LEU A 146 6.05 1.37 -4.60
CA LEU A 146 6.05 2.63 -3.89
C LEU A 146 6.30 3.75 -4.90
N ASN A 147 5.46 4.75 -4.92
CA ASN A 147 5.58 5.90 -5.80
C ASN A 147 5.47 7.18 -4.98
N ILE A 148 6.29 8.16 -5.31
CA ILE A 148 6.23 9.48 -4.72
C ILE A 148 5.62 10.43 -5.74
N GLY A 149 4.50 11.05 -5.39
CA GLY A 149 3.89 12.12 -6.18
C GLY A 149 4.35 13.50 -5.70
N ALA A 150 4.72 14.39 -6.62
CA ALA A 150 5.13 15.75 -6.32
C ALA A 150 4.43 16.76 -7.22
N LEU A 151 4.04 17.89 -6.63
CA LEU A 151 3.63 19.07 -7.38
C LEU A 151 4.86 19.93 -7.66
N ILE A 152 5.19 20.11 -8.92
CA ILE A 152 6.36 20.88 -9.36
C ILE A 152 5.91 22.20 -9.98
N ALA A 153 6.60 23.28 -9.64
CA ALA A 153 6.36 24.59 -10.22
C ALA A 153 7.36 24.84 -11.35
N LYS A 154 6.87 25.13 -12.54
CA LYS A 154 7.71 25.55 -13.67
C LYS A 154 8.36 26.90 -13.35
N LYS A 155 9.70 26.98 -13.43
CA LYS A 155 10.40 28.28 -13.35
C LYS A 155 10.03 29.09 -14.60
N SER A 156 9.01 29.94 -14.51
CA SER A 156 8.65 30.88 -15.57
C SER A 156 9.22 32.25 -15.24
N ASN A 157 9.90 32.88 -16.20
CA ASN A 157 10.34 34.27 -16.11
C ASN A 157 9.20 35.29 -16.29
N LYS A 158 7.97 34.85 -16.43
CA LYS A 158 6.77 35.70 -16.59
C LYS A 158 5.97 35.74 -15.29
N LYS A 159 5.51 36.94 -14.90
CA LYS A 159 4.72 37.24 -13.70
C LYS A 159 3.29 36.64 -13.69
N HIS A 160 2.99 35.60 -14.44
CA HIS A 160 1.70 34.96 -14.46
C HIS A 160 1.74 33.59 -13.78
N ALA A 161 0.66 33.25 -13.12
CA ALA A 161 0.39 32.10 -12.26
C ALA A 161 1.37 30.93 -12.40
N LYS A 162 1.93 30.49 -11.29
CA LYS A 162 2.71 29.24 -11.22
C LYS A 162 1.80 28.10 -11.67
N GLU A 163 1.94 27.67 -12.92
CA GLU A 163 1.33 26.41 -13.34
C GLU A 163 2.03 25.28 -12.57
N LEU A 164 1.24 24.56 -11.78
CA LEU A 164 1.72 23.39 -11.08
C LEU A 164 1.56 22.19 -12.01
N GLU A 165 2.62 21.47 -12.23
CA GLU A 165 2.63 20.18 -12.93
C GLU A 165 2.76 19.06 -11.91
N PHE A 166 2.19 17.89 -12.20
CA PHE A 166 2.34 16.71 -11.36
C PHE A 166 3.51 15.88 -11.89
N ALA A 167 4.35 15.40 -10.98
CA ALA A 167 5.39 14.44 -11.28
C ALA A 167 5.29 13.24 -10.34
N THR A 168 5.71 12.08 -10.82
CA THR A 168 5.81 10.86 -10.02
C THR A 168 7.13 10.16 -10.26
N VAL A 169 7.61 9.47 -9.25
CA VAL A 169 8.80 8.63 -9.31
C VAL A 169 8.56 7.34 -8.51
#